data_a8fb6cfe00ca66f8ac9ed9f11c809821
#
_entry.id   a8fb6cfe00ca66f8ac9ed9f11c809821
#
_cell.length_a   1.000
_cell.length_b   1.000
_cell.length_c   1.000
_cell.angle_alpha   90.00
_cell.angle_beta   90.00
_cell.angle_gamma   90.00
#
_symmetry.space_group_name_H-M   'P 1'
#
loop_
_entity.id
_entity.type
_entity.pdbx_description
1 polymer ?
#
loop_
_entity_poly.entity_id
_entity_poly.type
_entity_poly.pdbx_seq_one_letter_code
_entity_poly.pdbx_strand_id
1 'polypeptide(L)'
;KEHMMVDDATFVRLLLRAKELGAKINLHAENPDLIDMRTEQFLKEGKTSAWYHYLSRPEFVEAEADKRAVHWASHLDAPLYIVHMADKEGLEECIKAKTEGHELYIETCPQYLEFTCDVYKREDGRNFVCSPPMKGKESQDALWTAIKSGMIDTVATDHCPFQSYEKDWGKDDFTKIPNGCAGIENLY
;
A
#
# COMPACT_ATOMS: atom_id res chain seq x y z
N LYS A 1 16.59 -0.23 13.58
CA LYS A 1 15.69 0.18 12.48
C LYS A 1 15.04 1.48 12.91
N GLU A 2 15.24 2.56 12.18
CA GLU A 2 14.42 3.75 12.33
C GLU A 2 13.03 3.38 11.81
N HIS A 3 12.05 3.34 12.70
CA HIS A 3 10.67 3.15 12.31
C HIS A 3 10.16 4.49 11.78
N MET A 4 9.87 4.56 10.50
CA MET A 4 9.23 5.74 9.89
C MET A 4 7.73 5.84 10.23
N MET A 5 7.19 4.83 10.89
CA MET A 5 5.79 4.80 11.31
C MET A 5 5.54 5.72 12.50
N VAL A 6 4.46 6.48 12.43
CA VAL A 6 3.93 7.24 13.57
C VAL A 6 2.98 6.38 14.40
N ASP A 7 2.94 6.61 15.71
CA ASP A 7 1.95 5.98 16.58
C ASP A 7 0.55 6.60 16.41
N ASP A 8 -0.46 5.90 16.89
CA ASP A 8 -1.86 6.29 16.79
C ASP A 8 -2.13 7.70 17.34
N ALA A 9 -1.55 8.04 18.48
CA ALA A 9 -1.74 9.35 19.10
C ALA A 9 -1.11 10.47 18.27
N THR A 10 0.04 10.21 17.66
CA THR A 10 0.70 11.15 16.74
C THR A 10 -0.11 11.29 15.46
N PHE A 11 -0.62 10.21 14.88
CA PHE A 11 -1.45 10.27 13.68
C PHE A 11 -2.73 11.09 13.91
N VAL A 12 -3.44 10.87 15.02
CA VAL A 12 -4.63 11.65 15.38
C VAL A 12 -4.29 13.13 15.54
N ARG A 13 -3.16 13.49 16.19
CA ARG A 13 -2.72 14.89 16.30
C ARG A 13 -2.41 15.50 14.93
N LEU A 14 -1.82 14.73 14.01
CA LEU A 14 -1.54 15.19 12.65
C LEU A 14 -2.84 15.44 11.88
N LEU A 15 -3.85 14.57 11.98
CA LEU A 15 -5.17 14.78 11.36
C LEU A 15 -5.81 16.07 11.85
N LEU A 16 -5.86 16.30 13.17
CA LEU A 16 -6.43 17.52 13.75
C LEU A 16 -5.67 18.77 13.27
N ARG A 17 -4.34 18.70 13.25
CA ARG A 17 -3.53 19.84 12.80
C ARG A 17 -3.67 20.12 11.31
N ALA A 18 -3.76 19.08 10.48
CA ALA A 18 -4.03 19.23 9.05
C ALA A 18 -5.37 19.90 8.79
N LYS A 19 -6.42 19.46 9.50
CA LYS A 19 -7.75 20.09 9.45
C LYS A 19 -7.69 21.60 9.76
N GLU A 20 -7.03 21.99 10.87
CA GLU A 20 -6.87 23.40 11.27
C GLU A 20 -6.17 24.24 10.19
N LEU A 21 -5.23 23.66 9.48
CA LEU A 21 -4.42 24.32 8.45
C LEU A 21 -5.05 24.27 7.04
N GLY A 22 -6.16 23.56 6.84
CA GLY A 22 -6.71 23.28 5.53
C GLY A 22 -5.79 22.42 4.66
N ALA A 23 -4.99 21.56 5.32
CA ALA A 23 -4.05 20.64 4.67
C ALA A 23 -4.59 19.21 4.71
N LYS A 24 -3.99 18.30 3.92
CA LYS A 24 -4.30 16.86 3.91
C LYS A 24 -3.11 16.05 4.40
N ILE A 25 -3.38 14.93 5.07
CA ILE A 25 -2.36 13.94 5.39
C ILE A 25 -2.33 12.89 4.28
N ASN A 26 -1.18 12.70 3.67
CA ASN A 26 -0.91 11.59 2.77
C ASN A 26 -0.44 10.40 3.62
N LEU A 27 -1.14 9.28 3.52
CA LEU A 27 -0.93 8.11 4.37
C LEU A 27 -0.57 6.88 3.54
N HIS A 28 0.59 6.27 3.86
CA HIS A 28 0.90 4.88 3.57
C HIS A 28 0.32 4.03 4.70
N ALA A 29 -0.59 3.11 4.39
CA ALA A 29 -1.34 2.33 5.35
C ALA A 29 -1.04 0.84 5.25
N GLU A 30 -0.15 0.34 6.08
CA GLU A 30 0.09 -1.10 6.31
C GLU A 30 0.32 -1.33 7.82
N ASN A 31 -0.21 -2.42 8.37
CA ASN A 31 -0.02 -2.76 9.78
C ASN A 31 1.37 -3.41 10.00
N PRO A 32 2.33 -2.73 10.66
CA PRO A 32 3.70 -3.21 10.78
C PRO A 32 3.83 -4.42 11.71
N ASP A 33 3.02 -4.52 12.76
CA ASP A 33 3.10 -5.62 13.71
C ASP A 33 2.72 -6.94 13.05
N LEU A 34 1.69 -6.92 12.18
CA LEU A 34 1.29 -8.08 11.39
C LEU A 34 2.35 -8.46 10.35
N ILE A 35 2.96 -7.47 9.70
CA ILE A 35 4.05 -7.68 8.74
C ILE A 35 5.25 -8.33 9.44
N ASP A 36 5.68 -7.77 10.55
CA ASP A 36 6.86 -8.25 11.30
C ASP A 36 6.64 -9.68 11.81
N MET A 37 5.48 -9.96 12.40
CA MET A 37 5.10 -11.30 12.87
C MET A 37 5.17 -12.33 11.72
N ARG A 38 4.58 -12.04 10.58
CA ARG A 38 4.55 -12.94 9.42
C ARG A 38 5.93 -13.10 8.79
N THR A 39 6.69 -12.01 8.70
CA THR A 39 8.07 -12.01 8.19
C THR A 39 8.96 -12.92 9.04
N GLU A 40 8.92 -12.76 10.36
CA GLU A 40 9.66 -13.61 11.28
C GLU A 40 9.29 -15.10 11.15
N GLN A 41 7.99 -15.38 11.01
CA GLN A 41 7.52 -16.75 10.79
C GLN A 41 8.13 -17.35 9.52
N PHE A 42 8.03 -16.65 8.37
CA PHE A 42 8.56 -17.14 7.11
C PHE A 42 10.09 -17.36 7.15
N LEU A 43 10.82 -16.44 7.75
CA LEU A 43 12.28 -16.60 7.91
C LEU A 43 12.65 -17.79 8.77
N LYS A 44 11.94 -18.03 9.88
CA LYS A 44 12.12 -19.22 10.74
C LYS A 44 11.84 -20.53 9.98
N GLU A 45 10.94 -20.51 9.01
CA GLU A 45 10.60 -21.63 8.14
C GLU A 45 11.55 -21.78 6.92
N GLY A 46 12.56 -20.91 6.78
CA GLY A 46 13.47 -20.91 5.64
C GLY A 46 12.84 -20.44 4.33
N LYS A 47 11.75 -19.73 4.40
CA LYS A 47 10.98 -19.21 3.27
C LYS A 47 11.45 -17.80 2.94
N THR A 48 12.28 -17.65 1.91
CA THR A 48 13.08 -16.44 1.67
C THR A 48 12.87 -15.76 0.30
N SER A 49 12.11 -16.39 -0.61
CA SER A 49 11.89 -15.83 -1.96
C SER A 49 10.98 -14.58 -1.95
N ALA A 50 10.96 -13.84 -3.06
CA ALA A 50 10.11 -12.66 -3.26
C ALA A 50 8.60 -12.94 -3.03
N TRP A 51 8.13 -14.19 -3.26
CA TRP A 51 6.77 -14.61 -2.96
C TRP A 51 6.37 -14.37 -1.51
N TYR A 52 7.32 -14.54 -0.57
CA TYR A 52 7.08 -14.33 0.85
C TYR A 52 7.04 -12.86 1.26
N HIS A 53 7.56 -11.95 0.44
CA HIS A 53 7.28 -10.53 0.60
C HIS A 53 5.78 -10.25 0.47
N TYR A 54 5.13 -10.75 -0.59
CA TYR A 54 3.68 -10.63 -0.72
C TYR A 54 2.93 -11.36 0.41
N LEU A 55 3.30 -12.60 0.72
CA LEU A 55 2.63 -13.36 1.77
C LEU A 55 2.78 -12.75 3.17
N SER A 56 3.82 -11.95 3.44
CA SER A 56 3.94 -11.21 4.69
C SER A 56 3.03 -9.98 4.75
N ARG A 57 2.49 -9.53 3.60
CA ARG A 57 1.67 -8.33 3.41
C ARG A 57 0.36 -8.65 2.65
N PRO A 58 -0.43 -9.62 3.13
CA PRO A 58 -1.70 -9.95 2.48
C PRO A 58 -2.68 -8.79 2.59
N GLU A 59 -3.76 -8.87 1.84
CA GLU A 59 -4.76 -7.81 1.69
C GLU A 59 -5.21 -7.23 3.04
N PHE A 60 -5.53 -8.07 4.03
CA PHE A 60 -6.04 -7.61 5.32
C PHE A 60 -5.05 -6.76 6.14
N VAL A 61 -3.76 -6.81 5.83
CA VAL A 61 -2.71 -6.00 6.51
C VAL A 61 -2.80 -4.53 6.10
N GLU A 62 -3.06 -4.27 4.83
CA GLU A 62 -3.36 -2.95 4.28
C GLU A 62 -4.77 -2.51 4.69
N ALA A 63 -5.77 -3.36 4.44
CA ALA A 63 -7.17 -3.10 4.75
C ALA A 63 -7.43 -2.72 6.22
N GLU A 64 -6.75 -3.35 7.19
CA GLU A 64 -6.87 -2.98 8.61
C GLU A 64 -6.38 -1.56 8.86
N ALA A 65 -5.22 -1.21 8.32
CA ALA A 65 -4.63 0.11 8.51
C ALA A 65 -5.47 1.21 7.83
N ASP A 66 -5.97 0.96 6.62
CA ASP A 66 -6.88 1.86 5.91
C ASP A 66 -8.17 2.08 6.70
N LYS A 67 -8.84 1.01 7.11
CA LYS A 67 -10.09 1.07 7.89
C LYS A 67 -9.93 1.88 9.16
N ARG A 68 -8.83 1.67 9.88
CA ARG A 68 -8.51 2.39 11.11
C ARG A 68 -8.27 3.87 10.83
N ALA A 69 -7.50 4.20 9.82
CA ALA A 69 -7.21 5.58 9.44
C ALA A 69 -8.45 6.33 8.98
N VAL A 70 -9.26 5.72 8.11
CA VAL A 70 -10.53 6.26 7.62
C VAL A 70 -11.51 6.49 8.76
N HIS A 71 -11.61 5.53 9.69
CA HIS A 71 -12.48 5.66 10.86
C HIS A 71 -12.13 6.90 11.69
N TRP A 72 -10.85 7.14 11.97
CA TRP A 72 -10.44 8.33 12.71
C TRP A 72 -10.63 9.61 11.93
N ALA A 73 -10.21 9.64 10.67
CA ALA A 73 -10.37 10.82 9.81
C ALA A 73 -11.85 11.24 9.72
N SER A 74 -12.75 10.28 9.51
CA SER A 74 -14.19 10.50 9.44
C SER A 74 -14.76 11.06 10.76
N HIS A 75 -14.39 10.46 11.91
CA HIS A 75 -14.87 10.93 13.22
C HIS A 75 -14.34 12.32 13.60
N LEU A 76 -13.14 12.66 13.15
CA LEU A 76 -12.54 13.97 13.39
C LEU A 76 -12.95 15.01 12.33
N ASP A 77 -13.69 14.59 11.30
CA ASP A 77 -14.00 15.41 10.12
C ASP A 77 -12.72 16.05 9.58
N ALA A 78 -11.67 15.24 9.39
CA ALA A 78 -10.35 15.65 8.94
C ALA A 78 -10.06 15.09 7.54
N PRO A 79 -9.48 15.89 6.63
CA PRO A 79 -9.16 15.44 5.28
C PRO A 79 -8.03 14.41 5.31
N LEU A 80 -8.21 13.33 4.53
CA LEU A 80 -7.24 12.23 4.42
C LEU A 80 -7.01 11.87 2.96
N TYR A 81 -5.78 11.56 2.60
CA TYR A 81 -5.38 11.07 1.30
C TYR A 81 -4.65 9.73 1.45
N ILE A 82 -5.25 8.65 0.96
CA ILE A 82 -4.63 7.32 0.93
C ILE A 82 -3.83 7.20 -0.36
N VAL A 83 -2.50 7.07 -0.23
CA VAL A 83 -1.60 6.88 -1.37
C VAL A 83 -1.56 5.41 -1.80
N HIS A 84 -1.27 5.14 -3.07
CA HIS A 84 -0.96 3.81 -3.65
C HIS A 84 -1.85 2.65 -3.16
N MET A 85 -3.16 2.88 -3.04
CA MET A 85 -4.16 1.85 -2.69
C MET A 85 -4.01 0.63 -3.59
N ALA A 86 -3.83 -0.55 -2.98
CA ALA A 86 -3.59 -1.80 -3.70
C ALA A 86 -4.65 -2.88 -3.42
N ASP A 87 -5.33 -2.86 -2.27
CA ASP A 87 -6.26 -3.90 -1.88
C ASP A 87 -7.74 -3.50 -2.03
N LYS A 88 -8.59 -4.52 -2.20
CA LYS A 88 -10.04 -4.36 -2.39
C LYS A 88 -10.76 -3.92 -1.12
N GLU A 89 -10.41 -4.51 0.03
CA GLU A 89 -11.19 -4.28 1.27
C GLU A 89 -10.96 -2.87 1.83
N GLY A 90 -9.72 -2.35 1.76
CA GLY A 90 -9.38 -0.98 2.12
C GLY A 90 -10.05 0.01 1.16
N LEU A 91 -10.01 -0.30 -0.14
CA LEU A 91 -10.68 0.50 -1.17
C LEU A 91 -12.19 0.61 -0.94
N GLU A 92 -12.87 -0.50 -0.61
CA GLU A 92 -14.31 -0.50 -0.33
C GLU A 92 -14.67 0.39 0.87
N GLU A 93 -13.87 0.37 1.93
CA GLU A 93 -14.07 1.24 3.10
C GLU A 93 -13.85 2.72 2.76
N CYS A 94 -12.80 3.01 1.97
CA CYS A 94 -12.55 4.36 1.49
C CYS A 94 -13.70 4.89 0.62
N ILE A 95 -14.21 4.09 -0.30
CA ILE A 95 -15.36 4.45 -1.17
C ILE A 95 -16.60 4.71 -0.32
N LYS A 96 -16.86 3.87 0.69
CA LYS A 96 -17.97 4.06 1.62
C LYS A 96 -17.86 5.42 2.33
N ALA A 97 -16.72 5.75 2.90
CA ALA A 97 -16.51 7.03 3.58
C ALA A 97 -16.70 8.22 2.63
N LYS A 98 -16.21 8.15 1.39
CA LYS A 98 -16.45 9.19 0.35
C LYS A 98 -17.94 9.35 0.05
N THR A 99 -18.68 8.24 -0.08
CA THR A 99 -20.14 8.28 -0.34
C THR A 99 -20.94 8.85 0.84
N GLU A 100 -20.44 8.69 2.05
CA GLU A 100 -20.98 9.29 3.27
C GLU A 100 -20.65 10.79 3.41
N GLY A 101 -19.83 11.34 2.50
CA GLY A 101 -19.51 12.77 2.41
C GLY A 101 -18.23 13.18 3.15
N HIS A 102 -17.40 12.24 3.57
CA HIS A 102 -16.10 12.55 4.18
C HIS A 102 -15.08 13.02 3.13
N GLU A 103 -14.22 13.95 3.51
CA GLU A 103 -13.15 14.48 2.64
C GLU A 103 -11.99 13.49 2.56
N LEU A 104 -12.16 12.48 1.70
CA LEU A 104 -11.21 11.40 1.48
C LEU A 104 -10.79 11.34 0.02
N TYR A 105 -9.51 11.18 -0.21
CA TYR A 105 -8.90 11.02 -1.53
C TYR A 105 -8.21 9.67 -1.63
N ILE A 106 -8.33 9.03 -2.79
CA ILE A 106 -7.79 7.68 -3.04
C ILE A 106 -6.89 7.76 -4.26
N GLU A 107 -5.65 7.32 -4.09
CA GLU A 107 -4.69 7.15 -5.17
C GLU A 107 -4.40 5.67 -5.38
N THR A 108 -4.21 5.26 -6.62
CA THR A 108 -3.63 3.96 -6.97
C THR A 108 -2.45 4.14 -7.92
N CYS A 109 -1.79 3.03 -8.29
CA CYS A 109 -0.61 3.06 -9.14
C CYS A 109 -0.76 2.13 -10.35
N PRO A 110 -0.12 2.46 -11.50
CA PRO A 110 -0.17 1.63 -12.72
C PRO A 110 0.22 0.17 -12.48
N GLN A 111 1.20 -0.08 -11.61
CA GLN A 111 1.65 -1.44 -11.31
C GLN A 111 0.56 -2.33 -10.70
N TYR A 112 -0.37 -1.77 -9.92
CA TYR A 112 -1.51 -2.51 -9.34
C TYR A 112 -2.63 -2.76 -10.37
N LEU A 113 -2.67 -1.95 -11.42
CA LEU A 113 -3.64 -2.08 -12.51
C LEU A 113 -3.18 -3.09 -13.57
N GLU A 114 -1.86 -3.26 -13.74
CA GLU A 114 -1.26 -4.14 -14.76
C GLU A 114 -0.90 -5.51 -14.20
N PHE A 115 -0.34 -5.57 -12.98
CA PHE A 115 0.21 -6.80 -12.41
C PHE A 115 -0.63 -7.31 -11.22
N THR A 116 -0.58 -8.64 -11.01
CA THR A 116 -1.09 -9.30 -9.81
C THR A 116 0.07 -9.89 -9.00
N CYS A 117 -0.22 -10.41 -7.82
CA CYS A 117 0.77 -11.08 -6.96
C CYS A 117 1.49 -12.26 -7.65
N ASP A 118 0.97 -12.76 -8.77
CA ASP A 118 1.62 -13.85 -9.53
C ASP A 118 3.01 -13.47 -10.08
N VAL A 119 3.30 -12.18 -10.24
CA VAL A 119 4.65 -11.73 -10.64
C VAL A 119 5.72 -12.16 -9.65
N TYR A 120 5.40 -12.28 -8.36
CA TYR A 120 6.36 -12.69 -7.33
C TYR A 120 6.75 -14.18 -7.39
N LYS A 121 6.00 -15.00 -8.15
CA LYS A 121 6.31 -16.41 -8.40
C LYS A 121 7.32 -16.63 -9.53
N ARG A 122 7.57 -15.56 -10.32
CA ARG A 122 8.49 -15.61 -11.46
C ARG A 122 9.93 -15.70 -10.98
N GLU A 123 10.83 -16.16 -11.84
CA GLU A 123 12.28 -16.17 -11.59
C GLU A 123 12.83 -14.76 -11.30
N ASP A 124 12.30 -13.75 -12.00
CA ASP A 124 12.63 -12.33 -11.83
C ASP A 124 11.68 -11.59 -10.84
N GLY A 125 10.87 -12.32 -10.09
CA GLY A 125 9.83 -11.77 -9.21
C GLY A 125 10.33 -10.72 -8.20
N ARG A 126 11.61 -10.78 -7.82
CA ARG A 126 12.23 -9.77 -6.96
C ARG A 126 12.24 -8.36 -7.56
N ASN A 127 12.22 -8.25 -8.89
CA ASN A 127 12.19 -6.94 -9.57
C ASN A 127 10.88 -6.18 -9.33
N PHE A 128 9.82 -6.87 -8.96
CA PHE A 128 8.48 -6.32 -8.71
C PHE A 128 8.24 -5.99 -7.23
N VAL A 129 9.21 -6.22 -6.34
CA VAL A 129 9.02 -5.97 -4.90
C VAL A 129 8.87 -4.47 -4.63
N CYS A 130 7.71 -4.12 -4.09
CA CYS A 130 7.33 -2.79 -3.59
C CYS A 130 6.38 -2.95 -2.40
N SER A 131 6.08 -1.87 -1.71
CA SER A 131 5.18 -1.86 -0.54
C SER A 131 4.19 -0.70 -0.66
N PRO A 132 2.86 -0.99 -0.68
CA PRO A 132 2.24 -2.33 -0.66
C PRO A 132 2.61 -3.19 -1.86
N PRO A 133 2.58 -4.54 -1.74
CA PRO A 133 2.80 -5.41 -2.89
C PRO A 133 1.57 -5.48 -3.79
N MET A 134 1.77 -5.86 -5.07
CA MET A 134 0.66 -6.23 -5.95
C MET A 134 -0.19 -7.30 -5.29
N LYS A 135 -1.51 -7.14 -5.37
CA LYS A 135 -2.49 -8.05 -4.75
C LYS A 135 -3.05 -9.05 -5.76
N GLY A 136 -4.07 -9.79 -5.34
CA GLY A 136 -4.76 -10.74 -6.21
C GLY A 136 -5.62 -10.08 -7.30
N LYS A 137 -6.12 -10.90 -8.22
CA LYS A 137 -6.95 -10.45 -9.35
C LYS A 137 -8.21 -9.69 -8.90
N GLU A 138 -8.81 -10.08 -7.79
CA GLU A 138 -10.00 -9.41 -7.26
C GLU A 138 -9.73 -7.96 -6.87
N SER A 139 -8.58 -7.68 -6.26
CA SER A 139 -8.16 -6.32 -5.92
C SER A 139 -7.88 -5.50 -7.17
N GLN A 140 -7.20 -6.08 -8.17
CA GLN A 140 -6.96 -5.42 -9.45
C GLN A 140 -8.29 -5.04 -10.15
N ASP A 141 -9.27 -5.94 -10.21
CA ASP A 141 -10.56 -5.68 -10.83
C ASP A 141 -11.37 -4.62 -10.06
N ALA A 142 -11.25 -4.59 -8.73
CA ALA A 142 -11.88 -3.57 -7.89
C ALA A 142 -11.28 -2.18 -8.16
N LEU A 143 -9.96 -2.06 -8.28
CA LEU A 143 -9.28 -0.81 -8.64
C LEU A 143 -9.74 -0.30 -10.01
N TRP A 144 -9.78 -1.16 -11.05
CA TRP A 144 -10.29 -0.77 -12.37
C TRP A 144 -11.76 -0.32 -12.33
N THR A 145 -12.58 -0.98 -11.53
CA THR A 145 -13.98 -0.60 -11.34
C THR A 145 -14.10 0.76 -10.67
N ALA A 146 -13.29 1.01 -9.66
CA ALA A 146 -13.27 2.28 -8.93
C ALA A 146 -12.76 3.45 -9.79
N ILE A 147 -11.77 3.23 -10.67
CA ILE A 147 -11.35 4.23 -11.67
C ILE A 147 -12.50 4.56 -12.63
N LYS A 148 -13.15 3.55 -13.19
CA LYS A 148 -14.27 3.74 -14.14
C LYS A 148 -15.46 4.47 -13.53
N SER A 149 -15.70 4.28 -12.23
CA SER A 149 -16.78 4.95 -11.50
C SER A 149 -16.39 6.32 -10.93
N GLY A 150 -15.14 6.76 -11.11
CA GLY A 150 -14.64 8.05 -10.60
C GLY A 150 -14.42 8.07 -9.08
N MET A 151 -14.32 6.91 -8.44
CA MET A 151 -14.07 6.81 -6.99
C MET A 151 -12.58 6.96 -6.63
N ILE A 152 -11.67 6.56 -7.51
CA ILE A 152 -10.25 6.86 -7.40
C ILE A 152 -9.99 8.25 -7.97
N ASP A 153 -9.30 9.10 -7.21
CA ASP A 153 -9.06 10.49 -7.53
C ASP A 153 -7.82 10.68 -8.40
N THR A 154 -6.80 9.88 -8.16
CA THR A 154 -5.50 10.01 -8.84
C THR A 154 -4.87 8.66 -9.15
N VAL A 155 -4.06 8.65 -10.21
CA VAL A 155 -3.14 7.56 -10.53
C VAL A 155 -1.73 8.14 -10.51
N ALA A 156 -0.88 7.66 -9.61
CA ALA A 156 0.51 8.09 -9.47
C ALA A 156 1.45 6.88 -9.57
N THR A 157 2.72 7.11 -9.88
CA THR A 157 3.64 6.00 -10.15
C THR A 157 4.28 5.39 -8.91
N ASP A 158 4.34 6.15 -7.83
CA ASP A 158 5.20 5.83 -6.68
C ASP A 158 6.63 5.44 -7.14
N HIS A 159 7.19 6.25 -8.08
CA HIS A 159 8.43 5.95 -8.78
C HIS A 159 9.62 5.87 -7.82
N CYS A 160 10.06 4.64 -7.56
CA CYS A 160 11.23 4.35 -6.74
C CYS A 160 12.08 3.27 -7.44
N PRO A 161 12.92 3.66 -8.42
CA PRO A 161 13.61 2.73 -9.29
C PRO A 161 14.83 2.11 -8.61
N PHE A 162 15.03 0.82 -8.86
CA PHE A 162 16.26 0.09 -8.55
C PHE A 162 16.70 -0.69 -9.77
N GLN A 163 18.01 -0.80 -9.97
CA GLN A 163 18.58 -1.68 -11.00
C GLN A 163 18.39 -3.15 -10.58
N SER A 164 18.30 -4.06 -11.55
CA SER A 164 18.12 -5.49 -11.25
C SER A 164 19.20 -6.07 -10.34
N TYR A 165 20.45 -5.61 -10.49
CA TYR A 165 21.55 -6.06 -9.62
C TYR A 165 21.41 -5.58 -8.16
N GLU A 166 20.71 -4.45 -7.91
CA GLU A 166 20.41 -3.98 -6.56
C GLU A 166 19.30 -4.85 -5.93
N LYS A 167 18.30 -5.23 -6.74
CA LYS A 167 17.27 -6.19 -6.31
C LYS A 167 17.86 -7.57 -5.96
N ASP A 168 19.00 -7.94 -6.56
CA ASP A 168 19.73 -9.18 -6.26
C ASP A 168 20.33 -9.22 -4.85
N TRP A 169 20.44 -8.08 -4.13
CA TRP A 169 20.88 -8.07 -2.73
C TRP A 169 19.96 -8.92 -1.84
N GLY A 170 18.71 -9.06 -2.21
CA GLY A 170 17.71 -9.85 -1.48
C GLY A 170 17.32 -11.17 -2.13
N LYS A 171 18.10 -11.69 -3.10
CA LYS A 171 17.76 -12.95 -3.82
C LYS A 171 17.54 -14.16 -2.90
N ASP A 172 18.27 -14.21 -1.78
CA ASP A 172 18.22 -15.27 -0.80
C ASP A 172 17.48 -14.87 0.50
N ASP A 173 16.98 -13.63 0.57
CA ASP A 173 16.27 -13.10 1.74
C ASP A 173 15.37 -11.92 1.30
N PHE A 174 14.08 -12.16 1.16
CA PHE A 174 13.14 -11.15 0.67
C PHE A 174 13.12 -9.85 1.48
N THR A 175 13.54 -9.87 2.74
CA THR A 175 13.61 -8.67 3.60
C THR A 175 14.74 -7.71 3.21
N LYS A 176 15.65 -8.16 2.36
CA LYS A 176 16.79 -7.38 1.84
C LYS A 176 16.56 -6.89 0.42
N ILE A 177 15.46 -7.27 -0.22
CA ILE A 177 15.13 -6.75 -1.55
C ILE A 177 14.76 -5.28 -1.39
N PRO A 178 15.42 -4.34 -2.07
CA PRO A 178 15.00 -2.94 -2.07
C PRO A 178 13.55 -2.80 -2.54
N ASN A 179 12.74 -2.09 -1.76
CA ASN A 179 11.32 -1.88 -2.07
C ASN A 179 11.14 -0.70 -3.00
N GLY A 180 10.50 -0.91 -4.14
CA GLY A 180 10.15 0.13 -5.09
C GLY A 180 10.15 -0.38 -6.53
N CYS A 181 9.32 0.23 -7.35
CA CYS A 181 9.19 -0.03 -8.78
C CYS A 181 9.45 1.23 -9.60
N ALA A 182 10.06 1.09 -10.77
CA ALA A 182 10.06 2.13 -11.78
C ALA A 182 8.66 2.24 -12.40
N GLY A 183 8.25 3.42 -12.82
CA GLY A 183 6.92 3.59 -13.39
C GLY A 183 6.66 4.97 -14.00
N ILE A 184 7.62 5.89 -14.00
CA ILE A 184 7.40 7.26 -14.46
C ILE A 184 6.94 7.33 -15.91
N GLU A 185 7.36 6.40 -16.75
CA GLU A 185 6.97 6.28 -18.16
C GLU A 185 5.55 5.74 -18.37
N ASN A 186 4.90 5.21 -17.34
CA ASN A 186 3.60 4.55 -17.44
C ASN A 186 2.41 5.51 -17.24
N LEU A 187 2.66 6.81 -17.11
CA LEU A 187 1.60 7.83 -16.93
C LEU A 187 1.13 8.49 -18.24
N TYR A 188 1.66 8.08 -19.39
CA TYR A 188 1.35 8.67 -20.70
C TYR A 188 0.64 7.69 -21.61
#